data_0829cb4256a950509ce5cf2ec09458d0
#
_entry.id   0829cb4256a950509ce5cf2ec09458d0
#
_cell.length_a   1.000
_cell.length_b   1.000
_cell.length_c   1.000
_cell.angle_alpha   90.00
_cell.angle_beta   90.00
_cell.angle_gamma   90.00
#
_symmetry.space_group_name_H-M   'P 1'
#
loop_
_entity.id
_entity.type
_entity.pdbx_description
1 polymer ?
#
loop_
_entity_poly.entity_id
_entity_poly.type
_entity_poly.pdbx_seq_one_letter_code
_entity_poly.pdbx_strand_id
1 'polypeptide(L)'
;MSESAQDTSADLDALVATGLAGLVPRPFRVDRSRRETADTVTLTLAPVTGGSLEFAAGQFTMLGVPGVGEVPISISGDPTWPDALQHTVRDVGGVSHAIASARAGDVLTVRGPFGTGWGVGDGEGGDVLIVAGGIGLAPLRPALLELLAHRHRYRTVTLLYGARTPQDILFAEELAGWRGRFDLEVELSVDYAPPSWRGRVGLVTALIASVAPEQTLALVCGPEVMMRFVTTELLHRGVPAGQIRLSMERAMSCGVGLCGHCQLRELFVCLDGPVFRADRVLGLMAVEEL
;
A
#
# COMPACT_ATOMS: atom_id res chain seq x y z
N MET A 1 -35.61 -6.68 -27.12
CA MET A 1 -34.17 -6.79 -26.78
C MET A 1 -33.97 -6.24 -25.38
N SER A 2 -34.45 -6.93 -24.33
CA SER A 2 -34.37 -6.47 -22.93
C SER A 2 -34.15 -7.63 -21.92
N GLU A 3 -33.54 -8.73 -22.35
CA GLU A 3 -33.36 -9.94 -21.50
C GLU A 3 -31.92 -10.13 -20.97
N SER A 4 -30.95 -9.31 -21.37
CA SER A 4 -29.53 -9.58 -21.02
C SER A 4 -29.01 -8.88 -19.74
N ALA A 5 -29.79 -7.99 -19.12
CA ALA A 5 -29.32 -7.23 -17.94
C ALA A 5 -29.74 -7.84 -16.58
N GLN A 6 -30.73 -8.74 -16.57
CA GLN A 6 -31.21 -9.38 -15.33
C GLN A 6 -30.43 -10.67 -14.96
N ASP A 7 -29.76 -11.29 -15.92
CA ASP A 7 -29.04 -12.57 -15.71
C ASP A 7 -27.69 -12.38 -14.99
N THR A 8 -27.02 -11.25 -15.21
CA THR A 8 -25.71 -10.98 -14.63
C THR A 8 -25.73 -10.71 -13.11
N SER A 9 -26.83 -10.26 -12.54
CA SER A 9 -26.95 -10.00 -11.09
C SER A 9 -27.08 -11.31 -10.30
N ALA A 10 -27.87 -12.26 -10.79
CA ALA A 10 -28.06 -13.56 -10.13
C ALA A 10 -26.76 -14.41 -10.15
N ASP A 11 -25.97 -14.34 -11.21
CA ASP A 11 -24.66 -14.98 -11.29
C ASP A 11 -23.62 -14.38 -10.34
N LEU A 12 -23.62 -13.06 -10.15
CA LEU A 12 -22.74 -12.38 -9.19
C LEU A 12 -23.09 -12.76 -7.74
N ASP A 13 -24.37 -12.82 -7.39
CA ASP A 13 -24.83 -13.23 -6.05
C ASP A 13 -24.45 -14.69 -5.75
N ALA A 14 -24.52 -15.57 -6.75
CA ALA A 14 -24.07 -16.96 -6.64
C ALA A 14 -22.54 -17.07 -6.45
N LEU A 15 -21.76 -16.22 -7.12
CA LEU A 15 -20.29 -16.17 -6.98
C LEU A 15 -19.88 -15.55 -5.63
N VAL A 16 -20.61 -14.57 -5.11
CA VAL A 16 -20.43 -14.03 -3.75
C VAL A 16 -20.61 -15.13 -2.71
N ALA A 17 -21.67 -15.93 -2.85
CA ALA A 17 -21.96 -17.04 -1.93
C ALA A 17 -20.87 -18.14 -1.95
N THR A 18 -20.12 -18.28 -3.05
CA THR A 18 -19.02 -19.27 -3.20
C THR A 18 -17.63 -18.72 -2.86
N GLY A 19 -17.51 -17.46 -2.42
CA GLY A 19 -16.22 -16.79 -2.16
C GLY A 19 -15.41 -16.44 -3.42
N LEU A 20 -15.99 -16.62 -4.62
CA LEU A 20 -15.32 -16.36 -5.90
C LEU A 20 -15.56 -14.95 -6.46
N ALA A 21 -16.38 -14.14 -5.79
CA ALA A 21 -16.72 -12.79 -6.26
C ALA A 21 -15.49 -11.89 -6.48
N GLY A 22 -14.47 -12.05 -5.63
CA GLY A 22 -13.21 -11.31 -5.77
C GLY A 22 -12.40 -11.67 -7.02
N LEU A 23 -12.71 -12.79 -7.71
CA LEU A 23 -12.00 -13.22 -8.93
C LEU A 23 -12.59 -12.63 -10.21
N VAL A 24 -13.83 -12.12 -10.15
CA VAL A 24 -14.49 -11.53 -11.31
C VAL A 24 -14.10 -10.06 -11.44
N PRO A 25 -13.56 -9.62 -12.58
CA PRO A 25 -13.24 -8.22 -12.79
C PRO A 25 -14.52 -7.36 -12.74
N ARG A 26 -14.57 -6.41 -11.83
CA ARG A 26 -15.67 -5.46 -11.71
C ARG A 26 -15.29 -4.14 -12.39
N PRO A 27 -16.20 -3.50 -13.14
CA PRO A 27 -15.94 -2.19 -13.73
C PRO A 27 -16.00 -1.09 -12.67
N PHE A 28 -14.96 -0.25 -12.63
CA PHE A 28 -14.88 0.94 -11.80
C PHE A 28 -14.61 2.15 -12.67
N ARG A 29 -15.38 3.22 -12.48
CA ARG A 29 -15.17 4.49 -13.16
C ARG A 29 -14.13 5.31 -12.39
N VAL A 30 -13.22 5.94 -13.11
CA VAL A 30 -12.31 6.95 -12.58
C VAL A 30 -13.12 8.22 -12.31
N ASP A 31 -13.29 8.57 -11.04
CA ASP A 31 -13.93 9.83 -10.65
C ASP A 31 -12.92 10.98 -10.60
N ARG A 32 -11.69 10.68 -10.18
CA ARG A 32 -10.60 11.66 -10.12
C ARG A 32 -9.26 11.02 -10.43
N SER A 33 -8.41 11.74 -11.16
CA SER A 33 -6.99 11.46 -11.35
C SER A 33 -6.19 12.65 -10.85
N ARG A 34 -5.33 12.44 -9.84
CA ARG A 34 -4.46 13.46 -9.27
C ARG A 34 -3.00 13.09 -9.50
N ARG A 35 -2.24 13.99 -10.10
CA ARG A 35 -0.81 13.79 -10.25
C ARG A 35 -0.10 14.08 -8.93
N GLU A 36 0.68 13.11 -8.49
CA GLU A 36 1.48 13.21 -7.28
C GLU A 36 2.91 13.66 -7.60
N THR A 37 3.54 13.02 -8.58
CA THR A 37 4.90 13.33 -9.06
C THR A 37 4.94 13.30 -10.58
N ALA A 38 6.12 13.44 -11.19
CA ALA A 38 6.26 13.40 -12.64
C ALA A 38 5.77 12.09 -13.27
N ASP A 39 5.90 10.97 -12.55
CA ASP A 39 5.61 9.61 -13.01
C ASP A 39 4.50 8.88 -12.21
N THR A 40 3.89 9.53 -11.23
CA THR A 40 2.96 8.89 -10.30
C THR A 40 1.64 9.64 -10.20
N VAL A 41 0.53 8.90 -10.23
CA VAL A 41 -0.83 9.43 -10.09
C VAL A 41 -1.59 8.69 -9.00
N THR A 42 -2.51 9.38 -8.34
CA THR A 42 -3.53 8.77 -7.48
C THR A 42 -4.87 8.83 -8.19
N LEU A 43 -5.47 7.66 -8.39
CA LEU A 43 -6.81 7.50 -8.96
C LEU A 43 -7.81 7.28 -7.85
N THR A 44 -8.94 7.98 -7.91
CA THR A 44 -10.13 7.69 -7.10
C THR A 44 -11.15 7.00 -7.99
N LEU A 45 -11.59 5.82 -7.58
CA LEU A 45 -12.44 4.93 -8.37
C LEU A 45 -13.76 4.71 -7.65
N ALA A 46 -14.86 4.73 -8.39
CA ALA A 46 -16.18 4.35 -7.91
C ALA A 46 -16.71 3.15 -8.70
N PRO A 47 -17.40 2.20 -8.06
CA PRO A 47 -17.98 1.06 -8.77
C PRO A 47 -19.04 1.54 -9.76
N VAL A 48 -19.02 0.99 -10.99
CA VAL A 48 -20.08 1.27 -12.00
C VAL A 48 -21.36 0.50 -11.63
N THR A 49 -21.19 -0.69 -11.07
CA THR A 49 -22.28 -1.56 -10.61
C THR A 49 -21.88 -2.23 -9.30
N GLY A 50 -22.87 -2.57 -8.47
CA GLY A 50 -22.65 -3.18 -7.16
C GLY A 50 -22.25 -2.16 -6.09
N GLY A 51 -21.99 -2.65 -4.89
CA GLY A 51 -21.57 -1.85 -3.73
C GLY A 51 -20.09 -1.49 -3.74
N SER A 52 -19.69 -0.70 -2.74
CA SER A 52 -18.31 -0.37 -2.42
C SER A 52 -17.44 -1.62 -2.25
N LEU A 53 -16.14 -1.44 -2.29
CA LEU A 53 -15.15 -2.49 -2.03
C LEU A 53 -14.55 -2.27 -0.63
N GLU A 54 -15.04 -3.04 0.34
CA GLU A 54 -14.43 -3.05 1.67
C GLU A 54 -13.06 -3.69 1.62
N PHE A 55 -12.09 -3.12 2.33
CA PHE A 55 -10.71 -3.60 2.36
C PHE A 55 -10.04 -3.29 3.72
N ALA A 56 -9.03 -4.06 4.05
CA ALA A 56 -8.13 -3.78 5.17
C ALA A 56 -6.88 -3.02 4.68
N ALA A 57 -6.35 -2.13 5.51
CA ALA A 57 -5.09 -1.44 5.23
C ALA A 57 -3.96 -2.45 4.97
N GLY A 58 -3.30 -2.34 3.81
CA GLY A 58 -2.24 -3.25 3.36
C GLY A 58 -2.66 -4.20 2.23
N GLN A 59 -3.95 -4.37 1.98
CA GLN A 59 -4.44 -5.16 0.85
C GLN A 59 -4.21 -4.45 -0.50
N PHE A 60 -4.30 -5.24 -1.56
CA PHE A 60 -4.16 -4.78 -2.95
C PHE A 60 -5.33 -5.28 -3.81
N THR A 61 -5.43 -4.73 -5.01
CA THR A 61 -6.31 -5.27 -6.06
C THR A 61 -5.49 -5.57 -7.32
N MET A 62 -5.98 -6.47 -8.16
CA MET A 62 -5.57 -6.52 -9.55
C MET A 62 -6.32 -5.42 -10.29
N LEU A 63 -5.61 -4.37 -10.67
CA LEU A 63 -6.14 -3.22 -11.38
C LEU A 63 -5.81 -3.35 -12.85
N GLY A 64 -6.81 -3.23 -13.71
CA GLY A 64 -6.66 -3.50 -15.13
C GLY A 64 -7.29 -2.48 -16.05
N VAL A 65 -6.79 -2.47 -17.28
CA VAL A 65 -7.36 -1.73 -18.42
C VAL A 65 -7.86 -2.75 -19.44
N PRO A 66 -9.14 -2.72 -19.82
CA PRO A 66 -9.69 -3.65 -20.82
C PRO A 66 -8.87 -3.67 -22.11
N GLY A 67 -8.46 -4.87 -22.56
CA GLY A 67 -7.66 -5.06 -23.76
C GLY A 67 -6.15 -4.81 -23.60
N VAL A 68 -5.68 -4.34 -22.44
CA VAL A 68 -4.25 -4.10 -22.17
C VAL A 68 -3.68 -5.12 -21.16
N GLY A 69 -4.38 -5.35 -20.05
CA GLY A 69 -3.97 -6.27 -19.00
C GLY A 69 -4.26 -5.74 -17.61
N GLU A 70 -3.79 -6.47 -16.59
CA GLU A 70 -3.94 -6.09 -15.18
C GLU A 70 -2.63 -6.29 -14.42
N VAL A 71 -2.45 -5.52 -13.34
CA VAL A 71 -1.30 -5.59 -12.44
C VAL A 71 -1.75 -5.43 -10.99
N PRO A 72 -1.02 -6.02 -10.01
CA PRO A 72 -1.30 -5.80 -8.60
C PRO A 72 -0.95 -4.38 -8.21
N ILE A 73 -1.90 -3.66 -7.65
CA ILE A 73 -1.69 -2.31 -7.11
C ILE A 73 -2.25 -2.25 -5.69
N SER A 74 -1.41 -1.87 -4.74
CA SER A 74 -1.82 -1.65 -3.36
C SER A 74 -2.93 -0.62 -3.28
N ILE A 75 -3.91 -0.87 -2.41
CA ILE A 75 -4.93 0.13 -2.11
C ILE A 75 -4.26 1.24 -1.28
N SER A 76 -4.47 2.49 -1.67
CA SER A 76 -3.92 3.67 -0.99
C SER A 76 -5.01 4.56 -0.37
N GLY A 77 -6.29 4.14 -0.45
CA GLY A 77 -7.46 4.82 0.09
C GLY A 77 -7.60 4.69 1.60
N ASP A 78 -8.58 5.40 2.13
CA ASP A 78 -8.98 5.32 3.54
C ASP A 78 -9.90 4.11 3.75
N PRO A 79 -9.51 3.11 4.57
CA PRO A 79 -10.34 1.94 4.82
C PRO A 79 -11.63 2.27 5.59
N THR A 80 -11.70 3.43 6.25
CA THR A 80 -12.92 3.90 6.93
C THR A 80 -13.93 4.54 5.96
N TRP A 81 -13.52 4.78 4.70
CA TRP A 81 -14.36 5.32 3.63
C TRP A 81 -14.29 4.47 2.36
N PRO A 82 -14.89 3.28 2.35
CA PRO A 82 -14.76 2.32 1.25
C PRO A 82 -15.45 2.75 -0.05
N ASP A 83 -16.30 3.79 -0.02
CA ASP A 83 -16.98 4.32 -1.22
C ASP A 83 -16.02 4.99 -2.21
N ALA A 84 -14.82 5.37 -1.77
CA ALA A 84 -13.79 5.99 -2.58
C ALA A 84 -12.53 5.10 -2.63
N LEU A 85 -12.55 4.05 -3.46
CA LEU A 85 -11.38 3.20 -3.69
C LEU A 85 -10.27 4.02 -4.34
N GLN A 86 -9.10 4.08 -3.69
CA GLN A 86 -7.96 4.83 -4.23
C GLN A 86 -6.76 3.92 -4.48
N HIS A 87 -6.11 4.16 -5.61
CA HIS A 87 -4.84 3.54 -6.00
C HIS A 87 -3.84 4.61 -6.40
N THR A 88 -2.60 4.47 -5.91
CA THR A 88 -1.48 5.33 -6.32
C THR A 88 -0.55 4.50 -7.19
N VAL A 89 -0.42 4.90 -8.44
CA VAL A 89 0.20 4.12 -9.51
C VAL A 89 1.38 4.88 -10.11
N ARG A 90 2.55 4.23 -10.12
CA ARG A 90 3.72 4.71 -10.84
C ARG A 90 3.72 4.15 -12.26
N ASP A 91 4.00 5.01 -13.21
CA ASP A 91 4.17 4.66 -14.62
C ASP A 91 5.55 4.03 -14.87
N VAL A 92 5.59 2.68 -14.89
CA VAL A 92 6.84 1.91 -15.04
C VAL A 92 6.80 0.85 -16.14
N GLY A 93 5.61 0.57 -16.70
CA GLY A 93 5.43 -0.46 -17.73
C GLY A 93 4.11 -0.31 -18.47
N GLY A 94 3.88 -1.10 -19.52
CA GLY A 94 2.73 -0.92 -20.42
C GLY A 94 1.37 -0.84 -19.73
N VAL A 95 1.09 -1.74 -18.79
CA VAL A 95 -0.19 -1.75 -18.06
C VAL A 95 -0.27 -0.57 -17.09
N SER A 96 0.77 -0.34 -16.29
CA SER A 96 0.79 0.80 -15.35
C SER A 96 0.77 2.15 -16.08
N HIS A 97 1.36 2.25 -17.28
CA HIS A 97 1.25 3.41 -18.14
C HIS A 97 -0.20 3.67 -18.56
N ALA A 98 -0.90 2.64 -19.03
CA ALA A 98 -2.29 2.75 -19.42
C ALA A 98 -3.19 3.16 -18.24
N ILE A 99 -2.97 2.58 -17.04
CA ILE A 99 -3.67 2.94 -15.81
C ILE A 99 -3.37 4.39 -15.41
N ALA A 100 -2.09 4.79 -15.39
CA ALA A 100 -1.66 6.14 -14.99
C ALA A 100 -2.13 7.24 -15.97
N SER A 101 -2.42 6.85 -17.22
CA SER A 101 -2.97 7.74 -18.25
C SER A 101 -4.49 7.91 -18.16
N ALA A 102 -5.18 7.14 -17.32
CA ALA A 102 -6.63 7.18 -17.18
C ALA A 102 -7.12 8.53 -16.64
N ARG A 103 -8.24 8.98 -17.16
CA ARG A 103 -8.87 10.27 -16.86
C ARG A 103 -10.24 10.07 -16.22
N ALA A 104 -10.75 11.11 -15.60
CA ALA A 104 -12.12 11.10 -15.10
C ALA A 104 -13.11 10.70 -16.20
N GLY A 105 -13.97 9.71 -15.90
CA GLY A 105 -14.91 9.10 -16.82
C GLY A 105 -14.46 7.78 -17.45
N ASP A 106 -13.15 7.49 -17.49
CA ASP A 106 -12.64 6.22 -17.97
C ASP A 106 -13.04 5.06 -17.04
N VAL A 107 -13.11 3.85 -17.59
CA VAL A 107 -13.47 2.64 -16.83
C VAL A 107 -12.28 1.70 -16.76
N LEU A 108 -11.90 1.34 -15.55
CA LEU A 108 -10.90 0.33 -15.23
C LEU A 108 -11.59 -0.92 -14.68
N THR A 109 -10.87 -2.04 -14.65
CA THR A 109 -11.34 -3.27 -14.01
C THR A 109 -10.61 -3.48 -12.69
N VAL A 110 -11.34 -3.94 -11.68
CA VAL A 110 -10.82 -4.21 -10.34
C VAL A 110 -11.21 -5.62 -9.93
N ARG A 111 -10.22 -6.42 -9.53
CA ARG A 111 -10.43 -7.72 -8.85
C ARG A 111 -9.82 -7.67 -7.45
N GLY A 112 -10.46 -8.27 -6.48
CA GLY A 112 -10.03 -8.30 -5.09
C GLY A 112 -11.09 -7.77 -4.13
N PRO A 113 -10.70 -7.31 -2.90
CA PRO A 113 -9.32 -7.13 -2.45
C PRO A 113 -8.63 -8.47 -2.17
N PHE A 114 -7.31 -8.48 -2.29
CA PHE A 114 -6.47 -9.65 -2.07
C PHE A 114 -5.40 -9.38 -1.00
N GLY A 115 -4.87 -10.47 -0.45
CA GLY A 115 -3.75 -10.46 0.46
C GLY A 115 -4.11 -10.06 1.89
N THR A 116 -3.06 -9.98 2.73
CA THR A 116 -3.16 -9.69 4.15
C THR A 116 -2.98 -8.20 4.43
N GLY A 117 -3.54 -7.74 5.56
CA GLY A 117 -3.40 -6.35 6.01
C GLY A 117 -2.19 -6.13 6.93
N TRP A 118 -1.96 -4.86 7.27
CA TRP A 118 -0.88 -4.44 8.18
C TRP A 118 -1.05 -4.92 9.62
N GLY A 119 -2.27 -5.30 10.04
CA GLY A 119 -2.53 -5.69 11.42
C GLY A 119 -2.33 -4.52 12.40
N VAL A 120 -2.84 -3.35 12.07
CA VAL A 120 -2.65 -2.10 12.82
C VAL A 120 -3.08 -2.25 14.28
N GLY A 121 -4.12 -3.05 14.54
CA GLY A 121 -4.62 -3.36 15.90
C GLY A 121 -3.59 -4.02 16.82
N ASP A 122 -2.58 -4.71 16.27
CA ASP A 122 -1.50 -5.31 17.06
C ASP A 122 -0.65 -4.27 17.82
N GLY A 123 -0.75 -2.98 17.43
CA GLY A 123 -0.07 -1.86 18.08
C GLY A 123 -0.87 -1.15 19.15
N GLU A 124 -2.10 -1.59 19.46
CA GLU A 124 -2.94 -0.94 20.47
C GLU A 124 -2.26 -0.92 21.85
N GLY A 125 -2.33 0.22 22.54
CA GLY A 125 -1.66 0.47 23.82
C GLY A 125 -0.15 0.71 23.72
N GLY A 126 0.46 0.54 22.53
CA GLY A 126 1.89 0.73 22.25
C GLY A 126 2.18 1.91 21.32
N ASP A 127 3.42 1.94 20.85
CA ASP A 127 3.90 2.89 19.85
C ASP A 127 3.79 2.27 18.46
N VAL A 128 3.50 3.08 17.45
CA VAL A 128 3.49 2.64 16.06
C VAL A 128 4.46 3.48 15.26
N LEU A 129 5.41 2.80 14.60
CA LEU A 129 6.38 3.39 13.72
C LEU A 129 6.06 3.01 12.28
N ILE A 130 5.89 4.00 11.43
CA ILE A 130 5.72 3.82 9.99
C ILE A 130 6.99 4.29 9.29
N VAL A 131 7.63 3.43 8.49
CA VAL A 131 8.82 3.78 7.71
C VAL A 131 8.54 3.56 6.23
N ALA A 132 8.46 4.64 5.49
CA ALA A 132 8.14 4.62 4.07
C ALA A 132 9.32 5.08 3.21
N GLY A 133 9.53 4.43 2.06
CA GLY A 133 10.49 4.85 1.04
C GLY A 133 9.84 5.01 -0.33
N GLY A 134 9.91 6.22 -0.91
CA GLY A 134 9.35 6.50 -2.23
C GLY A 134 7.87 6.15 -2.33
N ILE A 135 7.51 5.32 -3.31
CA ILE A 135 6.10 4.89 -3.52
C ILE A 135 5.57 3.99 -2.39
N GLY A 136 6.44 3.44 -1.53
CA GLY A 136 6.02 2.65 -0.37
C GLY A 136 5.15 3.41 0.65
N LEU A 137 5.05 4.74 0.55
CA LEU A 137 4.07 5.49 1.32
C LEU A 137 2.62 5.18 0.88
N ALA A 138 2.40 4.80 -0.37
CA ALA A 138 1.05 4.51 -0.88
C ALA A 138 0.37 3.33 -0.15
N PRO A 139 0.97 2.12 -0.01
CA PRO A 139 0.39 1.04 0.76
C PRO A 139 0.38 1.27 2.28
N LEU A 140 1.20 2.19 2.81
CA LEU A 140 1.21 2.57 4.23
C LEU A 140 0.18 3.65 4.58
N ARG A 141 -0.26 4.44 3.58
CA ARG A 141 -1.24 5.51 3.79
C ARG A 141 -2.55 5.02 4.42
N PRO A 142 -3.17 3.90 3.98
CA PRO A 142 -4.37 3.36 4.63
C PRO A 142 -4.16 3.06 6.12
N ALA A 143 -3.00 2.46 6.48
CA ALA A 143 -2.66 2.17 7.87
C ALA A 143 -2.53 3.46 8.69
N LEU A 144 -1.87 4.50 8.15
CA LEU A 144 -1.77 5.80 8.82
C LEU A 144 -3.15 6.43 9.03
N LEU A 145 -4.02 6.39 8.01
CA LEU A 145 -5.39 6.93 8.13
C LEU A 145 -6.21 6.19 9.18
N GLU A 146 -6.12 4.86 9.23
CA GLU A 146 -6.77 4.02 10.25
C GLU A 146 -6.25 4.34 11.66
N LEU A 147 -4.93 4.48 11.83
CA LEU A 147 -4.31 4.90 13.09
C LEU A 147 -4.83 6.28 13.54
N LEU A 148 -4.93 7.23 12.62
CA LEU A 148 -5.41 8.58 12.91
C LEU A 148 -6.91 8.61 13.24
N ALA A 149 -7.72 7.76 12.62
CA ALA A 149 -9.14 7.61 12.94
C ALA A 149 -9.35 7.04 14.36
N HIS A 150 -8.43 6.19 14.82
CA HIS A 150 -8.48 5.56 16.14
C HIS A 150 -7.32 6.00 17.05
N ARG A 151 -6.85 7.24 16.90
CA ARG A 151 -5.60 7.75 17.50
C ARG A 151 -5.48 7.51 19.00
N HIS A 152 -6.57 7.59 19.74
CA HIS A 152 -6.61 7.39 21.18
C HIS A 152 -6.24 5.97 21.65
N ARG A 153 -6.17 4.99 20.75
CA ARG A 153 -5.77 3.60 21.06
C ARG A 153 -4.26 3.41 21.13
N TYR A 154 -3.48 4.38 20.63
CA TYR A 154 -2.03 4.27 20.49
C TYR A 154 -1.33 5.33 21.32
N ARG A 155 -0.12 5.04 21.82
CA ARG A 155 0.68 6.01 22.55
C ARG A 155 1.31 7.02 21.58
N THR A 156 2.41 6.65 20.94
CA THR A 156 3.07 7.49 19.93
C THR A 156 2.82 6.89 18.55
N VAL A 157 2.54 7.75 17.58
CA VAL A 157 2.51 7.38 16.15
C VAL A 157 3.54 8.24 15.44
N THR A 158 4.50 7.58 14.79
CA THR A 158 5.60 8.24 14.09
C THR A 158 5.64 7.79 12.63
N LEU A 159 5.70 8.74 11.70
CA LEU A 159 5.93 8.52 10.28
C LEU A 159 7.33 9.01 9.91
N LEU A 160 8.19 8.10 9.46
CA LEU A 160 9.47 8.39 8.84
C LEU A 160 9.33 8.16 7.33
N TYR A 161 9.52 9.22 6.54
CA TYR A 161 9.36 9.12 5.09
C TYR A 161 10.63 9.58 4.37
N GLY A 162 11.15 8.74 3.48
CA GLY A 162 12.26 9.03 2.59
C GLY A 162 11.82 9.11 1.14
N ALA A 163 12.23 10.15 0.42
CA ALA A 163 12.05 10.27 -1.02
C ALA A 163 13.42 10.49 -1.69
N ARG A 164 13.51 10.25 -3.00
CA ARG A 164 14.77 10.46 -3.73
C ARG A 164 15.11 11.94 -3.81
N THR A 165 14.16 12.76 -4.19
CA THR A 165 14.29 14.23 -4.29
C THR A 165 13.01 14.89 -3.76
N PRO A 166 13.01 16.21 -3.51
CA PRO A 166 11.80 16.93 -3.12
C PRO A 166 10.64 16.81 -4.10
N GLN A 167 10.92 16.60 -5.39
CA GLN A 167 9.93 16.43 -6.44
C GLN A 167 9.28 15.04 -6.45
N ASP A 168 9.90 14.06 -5.77
CA ASP A 168 9.42 12.69 -5.65
C ASP A 168 8.58 12.47 -4.37
N ILE A 169 8.31 13.53 -3.61
CA ILE A 169 7.48 13.47 -2.40
C ILE A 169 6.02 13.24 -2.79
N LEU A 170 5.47 12.09 -2.38
CA LEU A 170 4.06 11.76 -2.56
C LEU A 170 3.19 12.44 -1.51
N PHE A 171 1.93 12.69 -1.84
CA PHE A 171 0.91 13.22 -0.93
C PHE A 171 1.37 14.49 -0.20
N ALA A 172 2.05 15.40 -0.91
CA ALA A 172 2.69 16.59 -0.32
C ALA A 172 1.73 17.46 0.49
N GLU A 173 0.46 17.61 0.04
CA GLU A 173 -0.56 18.37 0.76
C GLU A 173 -0.97 17.66 2.07
N GLU A 174 -1.16 16.34 2.02
CA GLU A 174 -1.50 15.54 3.21
C GLU A 174 -0.35 15.50 4.20
N LEU A 175 0.89 15.34 3.71
CA LEU A 175 2.10 15.42 4.54
C LEU A 175 2.22 16.76 5.26
N ALA A 176 1.89 17.88 4.61
CA ALA A 176 1.86 19.19 5.25
C ALA A 176 0.82 19.24 6.37
N GLY A 177 -0.38 18.68 6.14
CA GLY A 177 -1.42 18.54 7.16
C GLY A 177 -1.00 17.64 8.32
N TRP A 178 -0.41 16.48 8.03
CA TRP A 178 0.08 15.53 9.05
C TRP A 178 1.18 16.14 9.92
N ARG A 179 2.12 16.88 9.35
CA ARG A 179 3.17 17.59 10.10
C ARG A 179 2.63 18.69 11.03
N GLY A 180 1.45 19.20 10.75
CA GLY A 180 0.77 20.18 11.61
C GLY A 180 0.01 19.56 12.79
N ARG A 181 -0.06 18.23 12.90
CA ARG A 181 -0.76 17.53 13.99
C ARG A 181 0.12 17.45 15.24
N PHE A 182 -0.49 17.60 16.40
CA PHE A 182 0.19 17.44 17.70
C PHE A 182 0.27 15.99 18.16
N ASP A 183 -0.53 15.11 17.56
CA ASP A 183 -0.69 13.72 17.95
C ASP A 183 -0.01 12.73 16.95
N LEU A 184 0.78 13.24 16.00
CA LEU A 184 1.54 12.50 15.01
C LEU A 184 2.92 13.13 14.83
N GLU A 185 3.96 12.33 14.96
CA GLU A 185 5.32 12.74 14.63
C GLU A 185 5.61 12.43 13.16
N VAL A 186 6.08 13.42 12.39
CA VAL A 186 6.40 13.23 10.97
C VAL A 186 7.78 13.76 10.67
N GLU A 187 8.68 12.86 10.29
CA GLU A 187 10.02 13.19 9.81
C GLU A 187 10.16 12.83 8.33
N LEU A 188 10.70 13.75 7.56
CA LEU A 188 10.89 13.63 6.12
C LEU A 188 12.36 13.83 5.76
N SER A 189 12.93 12.94 4.95
CA SER A 189 14.25 13.12 4.34
C SER A 189 14.19 12.93 2.83
N VAL A 190 15.16 13.50 2.14
CA VAL A 190 15.39 13.24 0.72
C VAL A 190 16.85 12.86 0.50
N ASP A 191 17.11 11.92 -0.44
CA ASP A 191 18.48 11.46 -0.69
C ASP A 191 19.32 12.58 -1.32
N TYR A 192 18.70 13.37 -2.22
CA TYR A 192 19.33 14.47 -2.92
C TYR A 192 18.41 15.70 -2.91
N ALA A 193 19.00 16.88 -2.75
CA ALA A 193 18.23 18.12 -2.73
C ALA A 193 19.00 19.29 -3.35
N PRO A 194 18.29 20.25 -4.00
CA PRO A 194 18.89 21.49 -4.43
C PRO A 194 19.23 22.37 -3.20
N PRO A 195 20.12 23.38 -3.35
CA PRO A 195 20.50 24.29 -2.26
C PRO A 195 19.33 25.08 -1.62
N SER A 196 18.21 25.19 -2.33
CA SER A 196 16.98 25.82 -1.84
C SER A 196 16.19 24.96 -0.84
N TRP A 197 16.47 23.66 -0.77
CA TRP A 197 15.82 22.74 0.16
C TRP A 197 16.18 23.08 1.61
N ARG A 198 15.19 23.05 2.52
CA ARG A 198 15.36 23.36 3.95
C ARG A 198 15.08 22.15 4.86
N GLY A 199 14.67 21.00 4.27
CA GLY A 199 14.45 19.76 4.99
C GLY A 199 15.74 18.94 5.18
N ARG A 200 15.60 17.76 5.77
CA ARG A 200 16.72 16.82 5.94
C ARG A 200 17.16 16.24 4.60
N VAL A 201 18.47 16.00 4.46
CA VAL A 201 19.09 15.30 3.35
C VAL A 201 19.80 14.07 3.91
N GLY A 202 19.51 12.91 3.34
CA GLY A 202 20.07 11.62 3.74
C GLY A 202 19.00 10.51 3.73
N LEU A 203 19.46 9.30 3.96
CA LEU A 203 18.62 8.11 3.95
C LEU A 203 17.61 8.12 5.11
N VAL A 204 16.43 7.58 4.89
CA VAL A 204 15.37 7.47 5.91
C VAL A 204 15.82 6.65 7.13
N THR A 205 16.75 5.71 6.96
CA THR A 205 17.35 4.92 8.06
C THR A 205 18.01 5.77 9.13
N ALA A 206 18.56 6.93 8.76
CA ALA A 206 19.16 7.87 9.72
C ALA A 206 18.12 8.51 10.66
N LEU A 207 16.83 8.45 10.33
CA LEU A 207 15.74 8.99 11.14
C LEU A 207 15.32 8.04 12.28
N ILE A 208 15.69 6.76 12.22
CA ILE A 208 15.28 5.74 13.21
C ILE A 208 15.92 5.98 14.59
N ALA A 209 16.89 6.88 14.69
CA ALA A 209 17.69 7.12 15.90
C ALA A 209 16.88 7.47 17.16
N SER A 210 15.64 7.95 17.04
CA SER A 210 14.79 8.43 18.14
C SER A 210 13.72 7.44 18.60
N VAL A 211 13.69 6.20 18.09
CA VAL A 211 12.60 5.24 18.36
C VAL A 211 12.84 4.44 19.64
N ALA A 212 11.83 4.38 20.54
CA ALA A 212 11.85 3.54 21.73
C ALA A 212 11.39 2.10 21.37
N PRO A 213 12.18 1.04 21.65
CA PRO A 213 12.00 -0.25 20.97
C PRO A 213 10.94 -1.19 21.56
N GLU A 214 10.68 -1.15 22.86
CA GLU A 214 10.10 -2.30 23.58
C GLU A 214 8.61 -2.57 23.37
N GLN A 215 7.84 -1.65 22.82
CA GLN A 215 6.40 -1.80 22.58
C GLN A 215 6.01 -1.20 21.23
N THR A 216 6.90 -1.29 20.25
CA THR A 216 6.71 -0.64 18.94
C THR A 216 6.28 -1.67 17.89
N LEU A 217 5.11 -1.46 17.29
CA LEU A 217 4.74 -2.06 16.03
C LEU A 217 5.37 -1.23 14.89
N ALA A 218 6.24 -1.83 14.08
CA ALA A 218 6.87 -1.16 12.96
C ALA A 218 6.26 -1.64 11.62
N LEU A 219 5.78 -0.70 10.80
CA LEU A 219 5.23 -0.93 9.46
C LEU A 219 6.20 -0.34 8.43
N VAL A 220 6.76 -1.16 7.58
CA VAL A 220 7.85 -0.76 6.67
C VAL A 220 7.52 -1.11 5.23
N CYS A 221 7.60 -0.14 4.34
CA CYS A 221 7.42 -0.34 2.90
C CYS A 221 8.30 0.61 2.09
N GLY A 222 8.92 0.08 1.05
CA GLY A 222 9.79 0.80 0.14
C GLY A 222 10.71 -0.14 -0.62
N PRO A 223 11.77 0.36 -1.26
CA PRO A 223 12.75 -0.48 -1.93
C PRO A 223 13.28 -1.58 -0.99
N GLU A 224 13.47 -2.79 -1.51
CA GLU A 224 13.89 -3.93 -0.70
C GLU A 224 15.18 -3.66 0.10
N VAL A 225 16.17 -3.01 -0.53
CA VAL A 225 17.40 -2.60 0.14
C VAL A 225 17.13 -1.70 1.35
N MET A 226 16.20 -0.74 1.23
CA MET A 226 15.79 0.12 2.34
C MET A 226 15.13 -0.70 3.45
N MET A 227 14.19 -1.58 3.11
CA MET A 227 13.49 -2.42 4.09
C MET A 227 14.46 -3.32 4.85
N ARG A 228 15.48 -3.88 4.20
CA ARG A 228 16.54 -4.68 4.84
C ARG A 228 17.31 -3.84 5.87
N PHE A 229 17.78 -2.66 5.50
CA PHE A 229 18.52 -1.78 6.42
C PHE A 229 17.65 -1.30 7.58
N VAL A 230 16.42 -0.87 7.31
CA VAL A 230 15.44 -0.48 8.35
C VAL A 230 15.21 -1.63 9.33
N THR A 231 14.95 -2.82 8.81
CA THR A 231 14.70 -4.01 9.64
C THR A 231 15.90 -4.37 10.50
N THR A 232 17.10 -4.35 9.93
CA THR A 232 18.36 -4.61 10.66
C THR A 232 18.55 -3.61 11.79
N GLU A 233 18.32 -2.31 11.53
CA GLU A 233 18.45 -1.26 12.55
C GLU A 233 17.39 -1.41 13.65
N LEU A 234 16.14 -1.72 13.31
CA LEU A 234 15.09 -1.94 14.28
C LEU A 234 15.38 -3.15 15.19
N LEU A 235 15.85 -4.25 14.62
CA LEU A 235 16.27 -5.44 15.38
C LEU A 235 17.44 -5.13 16.31
N HIS A 236 18.43 -4.39 15.82
CA HIS A 236 19.59 -3.97 16.60
C HIS A 236 19.20 -3.08 17.80
N ARG A 237 18.11 -2.31 17.66
CA ARG A 237 17.52 -1.50 18.73
C ARG A 237 16.63 -2.29 19.67
N GLY A 238 16.39 -3.57 19.43
CA GLY A 238 15.60 -4.45 20.27
C GLY A 238 14.11 -4.55 19.91
N VAL A 239 13.67 -4.00 18.75
CA VAL A 239 12.30 -4.27 18.27
C VAL A 239 12.18 -5.74 17.89
N PRO A 240 11.25 -6.51 18.46
CA PRO A 240 11.10 -7.91 18.13
C PRO A 240 10.76 -8.12 16.65
N ALA A 241 11.36 -9.10 15.98
CA ALA A 241 11.09 -9.39 14.57
C ALA A 241 9.60 -9.63 14.27
N GLY A 242 8.87 -10.23 15.23
CA GLY A 242 7.43 -10.42 15.14
C GLY A 242 6.61 -9.13 15.20
N GLN A 243 7.18 -8.01 15.62
CA GLN A 243 6.54 -6.69 15.66
C GLN A 243 6.92 -5.82 14.45
N ILE A 244 7.73 -6.32 13.54
CA ILE A 244 8.08 -5.62 12.29
C ILE A 244 7.25 -6.22 11.16
N ARG A 245 6.53 -5.39 10.42
CA ARG A 245 5.74 -5.75 9.25
C ARG A 245 6.40 -5.17 8.00
N LEU A 246 6.58 -6.01 6.98
CA LEU A 246 7.21 -5.65 5.70
C LEU A 246 6.21 -5.91 4.58
N SER A 247 6.02 -4.96 3.67
CA SER A 247 5.24 -5.19 2.45
C SER A 247 6.17 -5.61 1.32
N MET A 248 5.99 -6.84 0.85
CA MET A 248 6.79 -7.44 -0.22
C MET A 248 6.09 -7.31 -1.56
N GLU A 249 6.88 -7.17 -2.63
CA GLU A 249 6.40 -7.08 -4.01
C GLU A 249 6.92 -8.26 -4.83
N ARG A 250 6.06 -8.81 -5.67
CA ARG A 250 6.38 -9.80 -6.71
C ARG A 250 5.43 -9.63 -7.90
N ALA A 251 5.85 -10.12 -9.06
CA ALA A 251 4.94 -10.22 -10.21
C ALA A 251 3.76 -11.12 -9.85
N MET A 252 2.54 -10.69 -10.18
CA MET A 252 1.32 -11.43 -9.90
C MET A 252 0.45 -11.52 -11.15
N SER A 253 -0.22 -12.67 -11.32
CA SER A 253 -1.20 -12.86 -12.40
C SER A 253 -2.56 -13.29 -11.85
N CYS A 254 -2.64 -14.27 -10.93
CA CYS A 254 -3.93 -14.74 -10.43
C CYS A 254 -4.45 -13.96 -9.22
N GLY A 255 -3.58 -13.50 -8.31
CA GLY A 255 -3.95 -12.83 -7.05
C GLY A 255 -4.39 -13.78 -5.92
N VAL A 256 -4.43 -15.11 -6.15
CA VAL A 256 -5.06 -16.10 -5.24
C VAL A 256 -4.23 -17.38 -5.04
N GLY A 257 -2.91 -17.32 -5.20
CA GLY A 257 -1.99 -18.42 -4.91
C GLY A 257 -2.00 -19.59 -5.91
N LEU A 258 -2.62 -19.47 -7.10
CA LEU A 258 -2.75 -20.57 -8.04
C LEU A 258 -1.63 -20.66 -9.10
N CYS A 259 -1.14 -19.51 -9.60
CA CYS A 259 -0.26 -19.51 -10.78
C CYS A 259 1.24 -19.61 -10.47
N GLY A 260 1.66 -19.45 -9.23
CA GLY A 260 3.07 -19.53 -8.84
C GLY A 260 3.92 -18.28 -9.08
N HIS A 261 3.45 -17.29 -9.87
CA HIS A 261 4.26 -16.11 -10.23
C HIS A 261 4.76 -15.29 -9.04
N CYS A 262 3.97 -15.21 -7.97
CA CYS A 262 4.33 -14.46 -6.78
C CYS A 262 4.96 -15.32 -5.69
N GLN A 263 5.42 -16.53 -6.02
CA GLN A 263 6.01 -17.45 -5.05
C GLN A 263 7.31 -16.88 -4.47
N LEU A 264 7.41 -16.94 -3.17
CA LEU A 264 8.60 -16.61 -2.39
C LEU A 264 8.93 -17.83 -1.52
N ARG A 265 9.68 -18.79 -2.07
CA ARG A 265 9.87 -20.15 -1.52
C ARG A 265 8.53 -20.84 -1.26
N GLU A 266 8.20 -21.15 0.01
CA GLU A 266 6.93 -21.78 0.41
C GLU A 266 5.74 -20.82 0.50
N LEU A 267 5.97 -19.51 0.35
CA LEU A 267 4.95 -18.47 0.49
C LEU A 267 4.49 -17.94 -0.87
N PHE A 268 3.22 -17.57 -0.95
CA PHE A 268 2.66 -16.81 -2.08
C PHE A 268 2.36 -15.39 -1.63
N VAL A 269 3.06 -14.39 -2.20
CA VAL A 269 2.88 -12.98 -1.81
C VAL A 269 1.43 -12.51 -1.96
N CYS A 270 0.68 -13.04 -2.93
CA CYS A 270 -0.73 -12.68 -3.13
C CYS A 270 -1.69 -13.31 -2.12
N LEU A 271 -1.30 -14.38 -1.42
CA LEU A 271 -2.15 -15.12 -0.48
C LEU A 271 -1.68 -14.94 0.96
N ASP A 272 -0.37 -15.19 1.22
CA ASP A 272 0.24 -15.13 2.55
C ASP A 272 0.68 -13.72 2.93
N GLY A 273 0.82 -12.82 1.93
CA GLY A 273 1.18 -11.41 2.04
C GLY A 273 0.13 -10.49 1.41
N PRO A 274 0.48 -9.32 0.90
CA PRO A 274 1.84 -8.80 0.71
C PRO A 274 2.54 -8.38 2.02
N VAL A 275 1.80 -8.21 3.11
CA VAL A 275 2.35 -7.81 4.40
C VAL A 275 2.75 -9.04 5.20
N PHE A 276 4.03 -9.13 5.52
CA PHE A 276 4.61 -10.22 6.29
C PHE A 276 5.25 -9.72 7.59
N ARG A 277 5.23 -10.55 8.61
CA ARG A 277 6.09 -10.36 9.78
C ARG A 277 7.55 -10.62 9.38
N ALA A 278 8.47 -9.81 9.89
CA ALA A 278 9.89 -9.94 9.55
C ALA A 278 10.48 -11.32 9.94
N ASP A 279 10.04 -11.92 11.04
CA ASP A 279 10.47 -13.25 11.46
C ASP A 279 10.15 -14.36 10.43
N ARG A 280 9.20 -14.14 9.52
CA ARG A 280 8.85 -15.09 8.44
C ARG A 280 9.67 -14.91 7.17
N VAL A 281 10.15 -13.68 6.90
CA VAL A 281 10.73 -13.35 5.58
C VAL A 281 12.18 -12.88 5.60
N LEU A 282 12.77 -12.59 6.77
CA LEU A 282 14.16 -12.12 6.86
C LEU A 282 15.16 -13.08 6.22
N GLY A 283 15.00 -14.38 6.45
CA GLY A 283 15.85 -15.39 5.83
C GLY A 283 15.71 -15.48 4.29
N LEU A 284 14.58 -15.04 3.77
CA LEU A 284 14.27 -15.03 2.35
C LEU A 284 14.85 -13.79 1.65
N MET A 285 14.85 -12.65 2.35
CA MET A 285 15.43 -11.39 1.86
C MET A 285 16.96 -11.40 1.81
N ALA A 286 17.62 -12.36 2.46
CA ALA A 286 19.08 -12.48 2.45
C ALA A 286 19.62 -13.19 1.21
N VAL A 287 18.76 -13.84 0.42
CA VAL A 287 19.15 -14.54 -0.81
C VAL A 287 19.03 -13.55 -1.96
N GLU A 288 20.16 -13.18 -2.57
CA GLU A 288 20.18 -12.45 -3.84
C GLU A 288 19.39 -13.26 -4.86
N GLU A 289 18.46 -12.61 -5.53
CA GLU A 289 17.49 -13.07 -6.52
C GLU A 289 17.68 -14.50 -7.07
N LEU A 290 16.68 -15.34 -6.81
CA LEU A 290 16.38 -16.50 -7.65
C LEU A 290 15.44 -16.06 -8.78
#